data_0dc5e9553d2a4530ceb41376e42b6c62
#
_entry.id   0dc5e9553d2a4530ceb41376e42b6c62
#
_cell.length_a   1.000
_cell.length_b   1.000
_cell.length_c   1.000
_cell.angle_alpha   90.00
_cell.angle_beta   90.00
_cell.angle_gamma   90.00
#
_symmetry.space_group_name_H-M   'P 1'
#
loop_
_entity.id
_entity.type
_entity.pdbx_description
1 polymer ?
#
loop_
_entity_poly.entity_id
_entity_poly.type
_entity_poly.pdbx_seq_one_letter_code
_entity_poly.pdbx_strand_id
1 'polypeptide(L)'
;MNNSANKVVVITGASSGIGQAIALHLANNAFSLVLVARRLDRINALVDQIIQQGGKAIAVKADVTRQEEVQRAIDAAVDAYQRVDVLINNAGFMAIAPLSELKTDEWDKMIDTNLKGVLYGIAAALPVFQRQGSGHFINVASVAGIKVLAPGGVVYSATKFAVRALSEGLRLSLIHI
;
A
#
# COMPACT_ATOMS: atom_id res chain seq x y z
N MET A 1 -8.01 1.15 -27.71
CA MET A 1 -6.77 0.41 -27.34
C MET A 1 -6.62 0.52 -25.84
N ASN A 2 -6.52 -0.62 -25.13
CA ASN A 2 -6.47 -0.64 -23.67
C ASN A 2 -5.17 0.01 -23.19
N ASN A 3 -5.24 1.22 -22.65
CA ASN A 3 -4.09 2.01 -22.17
C ASN A 3 -3.49 1.50 -20.84
N SER A 4 -3.90 0.30 -20.39
CA SER A 4 -3.43 -0.36 -19.17
C SER A 4 -2.21 -1.27 -19.37
N ALA A 5 -1.95 -1.68 -20.61
CA ALA A 5 -0.79 -2.51 -20.93
C ALA A 5 0.52 -1.76 -20.59
N ASN A 6 1.33 -2.35 -19.70
CA ASN A 6 2.61 -1.84 -19.20
C ASN A 6 2.56 -0.84 -18.03
N LYS A 7 1.40 -0.56 -17.40
CA LYS A 7 1.41 0.21 -16.15
C LYS A 7 1.99 -0.61 -15.01
N VAL A 8 2.76 0.06 -14.17
CA VAL A 8 3.46 -0.53 -13.01
C VAL A 8 2.71 -0.19 -11.72
N VAL A 9 2.33 -1.21 -10.98
CA VAL A 9 1.59 -1.07 -9.71
C VAL A 9 2.40 -1.64 -8.57
N VAL A 10 2.68 -0.83 -7.58
CA VAL A 10 3.29 -1.25 -6.31
C VAL A 10 2.18 -1.50 -5.29
N ILE A 11 2.18 -2.66 -4.62
CA ILE A 11 1.14 -3.05 -3.67
C ILE A 11 1.79 -3.40 -2.33
N THR A 12 1.53 -2.61 -1.29
CA THR A 12 1.97 -2.93 0.06
C THR A 12 1.02 -3.90 0.76
N GLY A 13 1.54 -4.76 1.63
CA GLY A 13 0.72 -5.77 2.31
C GLY A 13 0.21 -6.87 1.36
N ALA A 14 0.94 -7.17 0.28
CA ALA A 14 0.53 -8.09 -0.78
C ALA A 14 0.55 -9.59 -0.38
N SER A 15 1.05 -9.94 0.80
CA SER A 15 1.27 -11.34 1.20
C SER A 15 0.00 -12.11 1.61
N SER A 16 -1.16 -11.45 1.67
CA SER A 16 -2.44 -12.09 2.04
C SER A 16 -3.64 -11.14 1.84
N GLY A 17 -4.85 -11.70 1.91
CA GLY A 17 -6.11 -10.94 1.95
C GLY A 17 -6.32 -10.03 0.74
N ILE A 18 -6.73 -8.79 1.00
CA ILE A 18 -7.08 -7.81 -0.04
C ILE A 18 -5.89 -7.55 -0.98
N GLY A 19 -4.67 -7.35 -0.45
CA GLY A 19 -3.50 -7.08 -1.26
C GLY A 19 -3.15 -8.21 -2.22
N GLN A 20 -3.26 -9.47 -1.77
CA GLN A 20 -3.07 -10.66 -2.61
C GLN A 20 -4.15 -10.75 -3.71
N ALA A 21 -5.41 -10.53 -3.35
CA ALA A 21 -6.52 -10.56 -4.30
C ALA A 21 -6.38 -9.46 -5.39
N ILE A 22 -5.98 -8.25 -4.99
CA ILE A 22 -5.69 -7.16 -5.92
C ILE A 22 -4.56 -7.56 -6.87
N ALA A 23 -3.46 -8.14 -6.34
CA ALA A 23 -2.33 -8.56 -7.17
C ALA A 23 -2.73 -9.56 -8.25
N LEU A 24 -3.48 -10.61 -7.89
CA LEU A 24 -3.98 -11.61 -8.85
C LEU A 24 -4.93 -10.98 -9.89
N HIS A 25 -5.82 -10.11 -9.45
CA HIS A 25 -6.75 -9.45 -10.36
C HIS A 25 -6.02 -8.54 -11.38
N LEU A 26 -5.04 -7.75 -10.92
CA LEU A 26 -4.30 -6.85 -11.80
C LEU A 26 -3.33 -7.62 -12.73
N ALA A 27 -2.76 -8.73 -12.28
CA ALA A 27 -1.93 -9.59 -13.14
C ALA A 27 -2.70 -10.07 -14.37
N ASN A 28 -3.97 -10.46 -14.22
CA ASN A 28 -4.85 -10.88 -15.31
C ASN A 28 -5.21 -9.73 -16.29
N ASN A 29 -4.93 -8.48 -15.92
CA ASN A 29 -5.19 -7.29 -16.73
C ASN A 29 -3.92 -6.64 -17.28
N ALA A 30 -2.84 -7.41 -17.41
CA ALA A 30 -1.57 -7.03 -18.02
C ALA A 30 -0.80 -5.87 -17.31
N PHE A 31 -1.02 -5.69 -16.01
CA PHE A 31 -0.18 -4.81 -15.19
C PHE A 31 1.13 -5.49 -14.82
N SER A 32 2.22 -4.71 -14.72
CA SER A 32 3.47 -5.15 -14.08
C SER A 32 3.41 -4.84 -12.58
N LEU A 33 3.69 -5.82 -11.73
CA LEU A 33 3.43 -5.72 -10.30
C LEU A 33 4.71 -5.74 -9.47
N VAL A 34 4.72 -4.94 -8.40
CA VAL A 34 5.73 -5.00 -7.34
C VAL A 34 5.00 -5.33 -6.03
N LEU A 35 5.21 -6.55 -5.55
CA LEU A 35 4.54 -7.07 -4.37
C LEU A 35 5.41 -6.85 -3.14
N VAL A 36 4.92 -6.01 -2.22
CA VAL A 36 5.67 -5.56 -1.05
C VAL A 36 5.06 -6.12 0.22
N ALA A 37 5.84 -6.88 1.00
CA ALA A 37 5.43 -7.37 2.31
C ALA A 37 6.64 -7.85 3.15
N ARG A 38 6.43 -8.07 4.45
CA ARG A 38 7.44 -8.62 5.36
C ARG A 38 7.71 -10.11 5.11
N ARG A 39 6.68 -10.88 4.72
CA ARG A 39 6.74 -12.34 4.50
C ARG A 39 7.17 -12.61 3.06
N LEU A 40 8.49 -12.66 2.85
CA LEU A 40 9.08 -12.81 1.52
C LEU A 40 8.67 -14.14 0.87
N ASP A 41 8.61 -15.24 1.62
CA ASP A 41 8.16 -16.55 1.16
C ASP A 41 6.79 -16.50 0.48
N ARG A 42 5.84 -15.81 1.11
CA ARG A 42 4.47 -15.70 0.58
C ARG A 42 4.38 -14.85 -0.68
N ILE A 43 5.11 -13.74 -0.72
CA ILE A 43 5.09 -12.89 -1.93
C ILE A 43 5.89 -13.51 -3.08
N ASN A 44 6.94 -14.30 -2.80
CA ASN A 44 7.61 -15.10 -3.85
C ASN A 44 6.67 -16.13 -4.45
N ALA A 45 5.96 -16.92 -3.63
CA ALA A 45 4.99 -17.87 -4.13
C ALA A 45 3.88 -17.20 -4.97
N LEU A 46 3.45 -16.00 -4.59
CA LEU A 46 2.47 -15.23 -5.37
C LEU A 46 3.07 -14.72 -6.70
N VAL A 47 4.32 -14.28 -6.70
CA VAL A 47 5.05 -13.90 -7.93
C VAL A 47 5.17 -15.11 -8.88
N ASP A 48 5.57 -16.27 -8.36
CA ASP A 48 5.68 -17.48 -9.16
C ASP A 48 4.34 -17.86 -9.80
N GLN A 49 3.25 -17.78 -9.03
CA GLN A 49 1.89 -18.01 -9.56
C GLN A 49 1.54 -17.03 -10.68
N ILE A 50 1.84 -15.74 -10.51
CA ILE A 50 1.55 -14.69 -11.51
C ILE A 50 2.36 -14.93 -12.78
N ILE A 51 3.64 -15.27 -12.65
CA ILE A 51 4.52 -15.55 -13.80
C ILE A 51 4.06 -16.79 -14.56
N GLN A 52 3.67 -17.87 -13.86
CA GLN A 52 3.12 -19.09 -14.47
C GLN A 52 1.84 -18.82 -15.27
N GLN A 53 1.08 -17.80 -14.89
CA GLN A 53 -0.12 -17.35 -15.60
C GLN A 53 0.18 -16.34 -16.73
N GLY A 54 1.45 -16.09 -17.03
CA GLY A 54 1.88 -15.16 -18.08
C GLY A 54 1.92 -13.68 -17.65
N GLY A 55 1.72 -13.39 -16.37
CA GLY A 55 1.83 -12.03 -15.82
C GLY A 55 3.28 -11.61 -15.51
N LYS A 56 3.45 -10.37 -15.05
CA LYS A 56 4.74 -9.80 -14.67
C LYS A 56 4.68 -9.33 -13.21
N ALA A 57 5.56 -9.86 -12.38
CA ALA A 57 5.64 -9.43 -10.98
C ALA A 57 7.06 -9.61 -10.42
N ILE A 58 7.42 -8.79 -9.45
CA ILE A 58 8.58 -8.95 -8.58
C ILE A 58 8.17 -8.88 -7.11
N ALA A 59 8.92 -9.54 -6.25
CA ALA A 59 8.74 -9.51 -4.80
C ALA A 59 9.79 -8.62 -4.14
N VAL A 60 9.35 -7.74 -3.24
CA VAL A 60 10.25 -6.91 -2.43
C VAL A 60 9.90 -7.07 -0.96
N LYS A 61 10.85 -7.57 -0.16
CA LYS A 61 10.69 -7.62 1.30
C LYS A 61 10.82 -6.21 1.87
N ALA A 62 9.76 -5.73 2.52
CA ALA A 62 9.79 -4.47 3.26
C ALA A 62 8.76 -4.45 4.40
N ASP A 63 9.12 -3.77 5.48
CA ASP A 63 8.22 -3.36 6.55
C ASP A 63 7.82 -1.90 6.31
N VAL A 64 6.53 -1.65 6.13
CA VAL A 64 6.02 -0.29 5.85
C VAL A 64 6.21 0.67 7.02
N THR A 65 6.52 0.18 8.21
CA THR A 65 6.86 1.02 9.37
C THR A 65 8.27 1.61 9.31
N ARG A 66 9.07 1.20 8.31
CA ARG A 66 10.45 1.66 8.08
C ARG A 66 10.55 2.41 6.76
N GLN A 67 10.77 3.71 6.85
CA GLN A 67 10.79 4.61 5.70
C GLN A 67 11.79 4.15 4.62
N GLU A 68 12.99 3.77 5.03
CA GLU A 68 14.05 3.33 4.12
C GLU A 68 13.73 2.02 3.39
N GLU A 69 12.89 1.16 4.00
CA GLU A 69 12.46 -0.08 3.36
C GLU A 69 11.37 0.19 2.31
N VAL A 70 10.48 1.14 2.58
CA VAL A 70 9.48 1.59 1.61
C VAL A 70 10.16 2.30 0.43
N GLN A 71 11.18 3.13 0.68
CA GLN A 71 11.95 3.77 -0.38
C GLN A 71 12.61 2.72 -1.29
N ARG A 72 13.31 1.73 -0.71
CA ARG A 72 13.89 0.63 -1.50
C ARG A 72 12.87 -0.14 -2.34
N ALA A 73 11.64 -0.27 -1.87
CA ALA A 73 10.60 -0.94 -2.66
C ALA A 73 10.18 -0.13 -3.90
N ILE A 74 10.13 1.20 -3.78
CA ILE A 74 9.87 2.08 -4.93
C ILE A 74 11.07 2.10 -5.88
N ASP A 75 12.30 2.16 -5.34
CA ASP A 75 13.52 2.11 -6.16
C ASP A 75 13.58 0.81 -6.96
N ALA A 76 13.30 -0.34 -6.34
CA ALA A 76 13.25 -1.64 -7.03
C ALA A 76 12.18 -1.68 -8.15
N ALA A 77 11.06 -0.97 -7.98
CA ALA A 77 10.05 -0.84 -9.04
C ALA A 77 10.59 -0.02 -10.23
N VAL A 78 11.30 1.08 -9.93
CA VAL A 78 11.93 1.92 -10.96
C VAL A 78 13.06 1.15 -11.66
N ASP A 79 13.88 0.41 -10.94
CA ASP A 79 14.97 -0.39 -11.52
C ASP A 79 14.44 -1.48 -12.47
N ALA A 80 13.37 -2.18 -12.06
CA ALA A 80 12.82 -3.29 -12.82
C ALA A 80 11.97 -2.84 -14.02
N TYR A 81 11.23 -1.74 -13.89
CA TYR A 81 10.20 -1.36 -14.87
C TYR A 81 10.33 0.08 -15.38
N GLN A 82 11.31 0.86 -14.92
CA GLN A 82 11.62 2.25 -15.29
C GLN A 82 10.49 3.25 -14.98
N ARG A 83 9.47 2.84 -14.23
CA ARG A 83 8.33 3.67 -13.86
C ARG A 83 7.56 3.12 -12.66
N VAL A 84 6.74 3.95 -12.05
CA VAL A 84 5.66 3.57 -11.14
C VAL A 84 4.42 4.37 -11.52
N ASP A 85 3.32 3.71 -11.85
CA ASP A 85 2.06 4.40 -12.22
C ASP A 85 1.08 4.48 -11.07
N VAL A 86 1.05 3.44 -10.23
CA VAL A 86 0.13 3.36 -9.09
C VAL A 86 0.85 2.83 -7.87
N LEU A 87 0.66 3.50 -6.74
CA LEU A 87 0.99 2.95 -5.42
C LEU A 87 -0.29 2.63 -4.65
N ILE A 88 -0.47 1.36 -4.28
CA ILE A 88 -1.56 0.90 -3.43
C ILE A 88 -1.03 0.71 -2.00
N ASN A 89 -1.32 1.67 -1.14
CA ASN A 89 -1.07 1.60 0.29
C ASN A 89 -2.16 0.73 0.94
N ASN A 90 -1.96 -0.59 0.92
CA ASN A 90 -2.91 -1.56 1.44
C ASN A 90 -2.46 -2.19 2.76
N ALA A 91 -1.16 -2.19 3.08
CA ALA A 91 -0.68 -2.72 4.36
C ALA A 91 -1.42 -2.10 5.54
N GLY A 92 -1.89 -2.94 6.45
CA GLY A 92 -2.66 -2.49 7.61
C GLY A 92 -2.62 -3.52 8.74
N PHE A 93 -2.84 -3.01 9.94
CA PHE A 93 -2.99 -3.79 11.16
C PHE A 93 -4.19 -3.27 11.97
N MET A 94 -4.97 -4.20 12.51
CA MET A 94 -6.11 -3.88 13.36
C MET A 94 -6.02 -4.71 14.64
N ALA A 95 -5.99 -4.02 15.78
CA ALA A 95 -6.23 -4.59 17.09
C ALA A 95 -7.55 -4.02 17.64
N ILE A 96 -8.33 -4.85 18.32
CA ILE A 96 -9.59 -4.45 18.93
C ILE A 96 -9.50 -4.73 20.43
N ALA A 97 -9.49 -3.66 21.21
CA ALA A 97 -9.50 -3.71 22.67
C ALA A 97 -10.10 -2.43 23.23
N PRO A 98 -10.83 -2.48 24.36
CA PRO A 98 -11.25 -1.28 25.09
C PRO A 98 -10.05 -0.40 25.45
N LEU A 99 -10.19 0.92 25.38
CA LEU A 99 -9.11 1.85 25.77
C LEU A 99 -8.63 1.65 27.21
N SER A 100 -9.50 1.18 28.09
CA SER A 100 -9.18 0.88 29.50
C SER A 100 -8.14 -0.24 29.68
N GLU A 101 -7.89 -1.06 28.64
CA GLU A 101 -6.84 -2.08 28.68
C GLU A 101 -5.44 -1.51 28.43
N LEU A 102 -5.33 -0.23 28.03
CA LEU A 102 -4.08 0.52 27.84
C LEU A 102 -3.03 -0.22 27.01
N LYS A 103 -3.47 -0.92 25.94
CA LYS A 103 -2.56 -1.68 25.05
C LYS A 103 -1.80 -0.73 24.11
N THR A 104 -0.91 0.07 24.68
CA THR A 104 -0.16 1.12 23.98
C THR A 104 0.70 0.57 22.85
N ASP A 105 1.30 -0.61 23.00
CA ASP A 105 2.08 -1.26 21.94
C ASP A 105 1.23 -1.57 20.70
N GLU A 106 -0.05 -1.94 20.88
CA GLU A 106 -0.97 -2.16 19.76
C GLU A 106 -1.38 -0.84 19.12
N TRP A 107 -1.51 0.23 19.91
CA TRP A 107 -1.80 1.58 19.38
C TRP A 107 -0.65 2.07 18.52
N ASP A 108 0.59 2.00 19.01
CA ASP A 108 1.78 2.38 18.26
C ASP A 108 1.88 1.58 16.96
N LYS A 109 1.69 0.27 17.03
CA LYS A 109 1.72 -0.59 15.84
C LYS A 109 0.63 -0.23 14.82
N MET A 110 -0.58 0.15 15.27
CA MET A 110 -1.63 0.62 14.36
C MET A 110 -1.26 1.95 13.72
N ILE A 111 -0.75 2.91 14.49
CA ILE A 111 -0.31 4.22 13.99
C ILE A 111 0.85 4.04 13.00
N ASP A 112 1.86 3.28 13.36
CA ASP A 112 3.04 3.06 12.53
C ASP A 112 2.68 2.37 11.20
N THR A 113 1.83 1.34 11.25
CA THR A 113 1.46 0.60 10.04
C THR A 113 0.45 1.37 9.19
N ASN A 114 -0.68 1.79 9.79
CA ASN A 114 -1.83 2.29 9.04
C ASN A 114 -1.69 3.76 8.62
N LEU A 115 -0.92 4.55 9.37
CA LEU A 115 -0.75 5.99 9.10
C LEU A 115 0.66 6.31 8.59
N LYS A 116 1.71 6.01 9.37
CA LYS A 116 3.09 6.30 8.93
C LYS A 116 3.47 5.50 7.70
N GLY A 117 3.04 4.21 7.59
CA GLY A 117 3.26 3.40 6.40
C GLY A 117 2.69 4.04 5.12
N VAL A 118 1.51 4.66 5.22
CA VAL A 118 0.92 5.42 4.09
C VAL A 118 1.74 6.68 3.79
N LEU A 119 2.15 7.43 4.81
CA LEU A 119 2.99 8.63 4.64
C LEU A 119 4.33 8.29 3.99
N TYR A 120 5.00 7.22 4.40
CA TYR A 120 6.25 6.77 3.80
C TYR A 120 6.07 6.31 2.35
N GLY A 121 4.95 5.64 2.04
CA GLY A 121 4.58 5.32 0.66
C GLY A 121 4.42 6.56 -0.21
N ILE A 122 3.73 7.57 0.29
CA ILE A 122 3.56 8.86 -0.40
C ILE A 122 4.92 9.53 -0.59
N ALA A 123 5.75 9.63 0.46
CA ALA A 123 7.06 10.27 0.40
C ALA A 123 8.00 9.61 -0.62
N ALA A 124 7.95 8.27 -0.73
CA ALA A 124 8.78 7.52 -1.66
C ALA A 124 8.30 7.63 -3.13
N ALA A 125 6.99 7.54 -3.37
CA ALA A 125 6.47 7.50 -4.74
C ALA A 125 6.23 8.89 -5.35
N LEU A 126 5.92 9.90 -4.55
CA LEU A 126 5.60 11.25 -5.04
C LEU A 126 6.70 11.86 -5.92
N PRO A 127 8.00 11.80 -5.57
CA PRO A 127 9.06 12.31 -6.45
C PRO A 127 9.14 11.58 -7.79
N VAL A 128 8.80 10.29 -7.84
CA VAL A 128 8.73 9.50 -9.09
C VAL A 128 7.57 10.02 -9.94
N PHE A 129 6.39 10.18 -9.36
CA PHE A 129 5.19 10.70 -10.05
C PHE A 129 5.42 12.11 -10.60
N GLN A 130 6.07 12.99 -9.82
CA GLN A 130 6.42 14.34 -10.27
C GLN A 130 7.35 14.33 -11.48
N ARG A 131 8.41 13.51 -11.47
CA ARG A 131 9.32 13.38 -12.62
C ARG A 131 8.62 12.80 -13.85
N GLN A 132 7.66 11.91 -13.67
CA GLN A 132 6.87 11.29 -14.76
C GLN A 132 5.77 12.21 -15.29
N GLY A 133 5.38 13.26 -14.54
CA GLY A 133 4.19 14.07 -14.82
C GLY A 133 2.88 13.31 -14.68
N SER A 134 2.89 12.15 -14.03
CA SER A 134 1.71 11.31 -13.79
C SER A 134 1.94 10.30 -12.69
N GLY A 135 0.87 9.95 -11.96
CA GLY A 135 0.87 8.92 -10.92
C GLY A 135 -0.46 8.84 -10.20
N HIS A 136 -0.67 7.76 -9.47
CA HIS A 136 -1.91 7.58 -8.73
C HIS A 136 -1.67 6.91 -7.38
N PHE A 137 -2.21 7.49 -6.30
CA PHE A 137 -2.24 6.88 -4.98
C PHE A 137 -3.59 6.22 -4.71
N ILE A 138 -3.57 4.97 -4.26
CA ILE A 138 -4.75 4.28 -3.73
C ILE A 138 -4.45 3.94 -2.27
N ASN A 139 -5.16 4.59 -1.34
CA ASN A 139 -5.00 4.35 0.09
C ASN A 139 -6.20 3.54 0.61
N VAL A 140 -5.94 2.33 1.09
CA VAL A 140 -6.99 1.46 1.62
C VAL A 140 -7.44 1.97 3.00
N ALA A 141 -8.56 2.66 3.00
CA ALA A 141 -9.22 3.13 4.22
C ALA A 141 -10.10 2.02 4.85
N SER A 142 -11.20 2.39 5.46
CA SER A 142 -12.18 1.48 6.07
C SER A 142 -13.49 2.22 6.30
N VAL A 143 -14.59 1.50 6.47
CA VAL A 143 -15.83 2.03 7.05
C VAL A 143 -15.59 2.61 8.45
N ALA A 144 -14.60 2.09 9.17
CA ALA A 144 -14.14 2.62 10.46
C ALA A 144 -13.46 4.01 10.34
N GLY A 145 -13.15 4.46 9.12
CA GLY A 145 -12.71 5.83 8.83
C GLY A 145 -13.86 6.79 8.50
N ILE A 146 -15.12 6.34 8.60
CA ILE A 146 -16.32 7.16 8.45
C ILE A 146 -17.01 7.35 9.81
N LYS A 147 -17.05 6.29 10.62
CA LYS A 147 -17.58 6.30 11.97
C LYS A 147 -16.90 5.25 12.83
N VAL A 148 -16.85 5.47 14.13
CA VAL A 148 -16.40 4.46 15.09
C VAL A 148 -17.48 3.40 15.21
N LEU A 149 -17.15 2.14 14.88
CA LEU A 149 -18.14 1.05 14.81
C LEU A 149 -18.30 0.30 16.12
N ALA A 150 -17.27 0.28 16.97
CA ALA A 150 -17.29 -0.44 18.24
C ALA A 150 -16.36 0.23 19.26
N PRO A 151 -16.67 0.11 20.57
CA PRO A 151 -15.84 0.73 21.63
C PRO A 151 -14.37 0.30 21.60
N GLY A 152 -14.07 -0.96 21.23
CA GLY A 152 -12.69 -1.45 21.12
C GLY A 152 -11.95 -1.04 19.84
N GLY A 153 -12.63 -0.41 18.88
CA GLY A 153 -12.07 -0.03 17.58
C GLY A 153 -11.59 1.42 17.49
N VAL A 154 -11.47 2.13 18.59
CA VAL A 154 -11.23 3.59 18.61
C VAL A 154 -9.93 3.97 17.91
N VAL A 155 -8.80 3.36 18.29
CA VAL A 155 -7.49 3.71 17.72
C VAL A 155 -7.39 3.28 16.25
N TYR A 156 -7.90 2.10 15.90
CA TYR A 156 -8.00 1.70 14.50
C TYR A 156 -8.82 2.72 13.68
N SER A 157 -9.98 3.10 14.19
CA SER A 157 -10.83 4.13 13.54
C SER A 157 -10.08 5.44 13.36
N ALA A 158 -9.39 5.93 14.40
CA ALA A 158 -8.61 7.15 14.32
C ALA A 158 -7.56 7.08 13.18
N THR A 159 -6.84 5.95 13.04
CA THR A 159 -5.89 5.78 11.93
C THR A 159 -6.59 5.81 10.57
N LYS A 160 -7.78 5.22 10.43
CA LYS A 160 -8.51 5.18 9.16
C LYS A 160 -9.22 6.51 8.82
N PHE A 161 -9.64 7.30 9.82
CA PHE A 161 -10.03 8.71 9.61
C PHE A 161 -8.85 9.54 9.11
N ALA A 162 -7.65 9.37 9.70
CA ALA A 162 -6.44 10.05 9.26
C ALA A 162 -6.08 9.71 7.80
N VAL A 163 -6.18 8.43 7.38
CA VAL A 163 -5.94 8.02 5.99
C VAL A 163 -6.90 8.69 5.00
N ARG A 164 -8.17 8.88 5.40
CA ARG A 164 -9.13 9.63 4.56
C ARG A 164 -8.73 11.09 4.42
N ALA A 165 -8.41 11.76 5.53
CA ALA A 165 -7.97 13.15 5.52
C ALA A 165 -6.69 13.34 4.67
N LEU A 166 -5.72 12.42 4.78
CA LEU A 166 -4.52 12.41 3.93
C LEU A 166 -4.87 12.25 2.45
N SER A 167 -5.79 11.36 2.11
CA SER A 167 -6.18 11.12 0.72
C SER A 167 -6.87 12.33 0.11
N GLU A 168 -7.70 13.02 0.88
CA GLU A 168 -8.33 14.28 0.44
C GLU A 168 -7.30 15.40 0.32
N GLY A 169 -6.39 15.55 1.28
CA GLY A 169 -5.30 16.52 1.23
C GLY A 169 -4.37 16.30 0.03
N LEU A 170 -4.06 15.05 -0.30
CA LEU A 170 -3.30 14.70 -1.51
C LEU A 170 -4.02 15.17 -2.77
N ARG A 171 -5.32 14.88 -2.90
CA ARG A 171 -6.12 15.32 -4.03
C ARG A 171 -6.10 16.84 -4.21
N LEU A 172 -6.14 17.59 -3.12
CA LEU A 172 -6.10 19.07 -3.15
C LEU A 172 -4.71 19.60 -3.48
N SER A 173 -3.64 18.97 -2.97
CA SER A 173 -2.26 19.43 -3.16
C SER A 173 -1.63 19.00 -4.48
N LEU A 174 -2.15 17.94 -5.12
CA LEU A 174 -1.57 17.32 -6.32
C LEU A 174 -2.46 17.49 -7.57
N ILE A 175 -3.34 18.49 -7.57
CA ILE A 175 -4.29 18.74 -8.66
C ILE A 175 -3.61 19.04 -10.02
N HIS A 176 -2.31 19.26 -10.03
CA HIS A 176 -1.51 19.61 -11.20
C HIS A 176 -0.46 18.55 -11.59
N ILE A 177 -0.59 17.31 -11.07
CA ILE A 177 0.30 16.19 -11.43
C ILE A 177 -0.39 15.24 -12.39
#